data_a6f2d56632eba76e3d72df215056396f
#
_entry.id   a6f2d56632eba76e3d72df215056396f
#
_cell.length_a   1.000
_cell.length_b   1.000
_cell.length_c   1.000
_cell.angle_alpha   90.00
_cell.angle_beta   90.00
_cell.angle_gamma   90.00
#
_symmetry.space_group_name_H-M   'P 1'
#
loop_
_entity.id
_entity.type
_entity.pdbx_description
1 polymer ?
#
loop_
_entity_poly.entity_id
_entity_poly.type
_entity_poly.pdbx_seq_one_letter_code
_entity_poly.pdbx_strand_id
1 'polypeptide(L)' 'MVQKPSAAVTTLTSNAETALREVAKEAAHCRRCPLYKLGTQTVFGAGPADASVMIVGEQPGDVEDRQGLP' A
#
# COMPACT_ATOMS: atom_id res chain seq x y z
N MET A 1 -6.12 -0.43 2.07
CA MET A 1 -5.35 -1.59 1.60
C MET A 1 -5.99 -2.15 0.35
N VAL A 2 -5.19 -2.54 -0.61
CA VAL A 2 -5.65 -3.05 -1.89
C VAL A 2 -5.28 -4.51 -2.03
N GLN A 3 -6.24 -5.36 -2.36
CA GLN A 3 -5.98 -6.78 -2.50
C GLN A 3 -7.02 -7.43 -3.40
N LYS A 4 -6.57 -8.22 -4.41
CA LYS A 4 -7.45 -9.03 -5.25
C LYS A 4 -6.65 -10.06 -6.04
N PRO A 5 -7.32 -11.08 -6.65
CA PRO A 5 -6.67 -11.96 -7.61
C PRO A 5 -6.15 -11.15 -8.80
N SER A 6 -5.04 -11.59 -9.38
CA SER A 6 -4.47 -10.89 -10.51
C SER A 6 -5.39 -10.93 -11.72
N ALA A 7 -5.38 -9.84 -12.47
CA ALA A 7 -6.09 -9.72 -13.73
C ALA A 7 -5.08 -9.66 -14.88
N ALA A 8 -5.58 -9.68 -16.09
CA ALA A 8 -4.73 -9.53 -17.27
C ALA A 8 -3.99 -8.20 -17.21
N VAL A 9 -2.70 -8.23 -17.52
CA VAL A 9 -1.87 -7.04 -17.50
C VAL A 9 -2.06 -6.27 -18.81
N THR A 10 -2.30 -4.97 -18.66
CA THR A 10 -2.39 -4.04 -19.78
C THR A 10 -1.32 -2.96 -19.61
N THR A 11 -1.09 -2.17 -20.66
CA THR A 11 -0.17 -1.03 -20.58
C THR A 11 -0.62 -0.03 -19.49
N LEU A 12 -1.92 0.21 -19.40
CA LEU A 12 -2.48 1.10 -18.40
C LEU A 12 -2.24 0.57 -16.98
N THR A 13 -2.42 -0.73 -16.77
CA THR A 13 -2.17 -1.37 -15.48
C THR A 13 -0.70 -1.22 -15.09
N SER A 14 0.22 -1.41 -16.04
CA SER A 14 1.66 -1.25 -15.77
C SER A 14 1.99 0.16 -15.34
N ASN A 15 1.40 1.18 -15.98
CA ASN A 15 1.60 2.57 -15.61
C ASN A 15 1.03 2.87 -14.22
N ALA A 16 -0.13 2.31 -13.91
CA ALA A 16 -0.75 2.48 -12.60
C ALA A 16 0.09 1.84 -11.50
N GLU A 17 0.66 0.68 -11.76
CA GLU A 17 1.54 0.03 -10.78
C GLU A 17 2.80 0.82 -10.53
N THR A 18 3.38 1.41 -11.58
CA THR A 18 4.54 2.30 -11.44
C THR A 18 4.18 3.51 -10.60
N ALA A 19 3.03 4.13 -10.86
CA ALA A 19 2.58 5.28 -10.09
C ALA A 19 2.37 4.92 -8.61
N LEU A 20 1.80 3.77 -8.33
CA LEU A 20 1.62 3.31 -6.94
C LEU A 20 2.95 3.09 -6.23
N ARG A 21 3.94 2.53 -6.93
CA ARG A 21 5.27 2.34 -6.34
C ARG A 21 5.91 3.68 -5.97
N GLU A 22 5.74 4.69 -6.81
CA GLU A 22 6.27 6.03 -6.51
C GLU A 22 5.61 6.63 -5.27
N VAL A 23 4.29 6.52 -5.17
CA VAL A 23 3.56 7.00 -3.98
C VAL A 23 3.97 6.21 -2.74
N ALA A 24 4.17 4.90 -2.87
CA ALA A 24 4.60 4.07 -1.75
C ALA A 24 5.98 4.49 -1.23
N LYS A 25 6.90 4.87 -2.12
CA LYS A 25 8.20 5.38 -1.71
C LYS A 25 8.08 6.67 -0.91
N GLU A 26 7.23 7.58 -1.37
CA GLU A 26 6.99 8.82 -0.62
C GLU A 26 6.36 8.53 0.73
N ALA A 27 5.38 7.64 0.78
CA ALA A 27 4.70 7.28 2.02
C ALA A 27 5.65 6.64 3.04
N ALA A 28 6.64 5.88 2.57
CA ALA A 28 7.59 5.21 3.45
C ALA A 28 8.41 6.19 4.30
N HIS A 29 8.56 7.43 3.83
CA HIS A 29 9.35 8.46 4.51
C HIS A 29 8.49 9.64 4.98
N CYS A 30 7.17 9.47 5.01
CA CYS A 30 6.26 10.54 5.38
C CYS A 30 6.38 10.90 6.85
N ARG A 31 6.55 12.18 7.15
CA ARG A 31 6.65 12.72 8.50
C ARG A 31 5.71 13.89 8.74
N ARG A 32 4.60 13.94 7.99
CA ARG A 32 3.66 15.07 8.06
C ARG A 32 2.86 15.12 9.35
N CYS A 33 2.76 14.02 10.06
CA CYS A 33 2.06 13.96 11.34
C CYS A 33 2.84 13.06 12.29
N PRO A 34 2.58 13.12 13.62
CA PRO A 34 3.36 12.34 14.58
C PRO A 34 3.20 10.83 14.50
N LEU A 35 2.28 10.32 13.72
CA LEU A 35 2.01 8.87 13.64
C LEU A 35 3.23 8.07 13.21
N TYR A 36 4.13 8.64 12.41
CA TYR A 36 5.33 7.92 11.98
C TYR A 36 6.23 7.51 13.15
N LYS A 37 6.10 8.21 14.29
CA LYS A 37 6.92 7.92 15.47
C LYS A 37 6.44 6.69 16.22
N LEU A 38 5.18 6.30 16.04
CA LEU A 38 4.55 5.23 16.80
C LEU A 38 4.64 3.88 16.11
N GLY A 39 4.81 3.87 14.81
CA GLY A 39 4.88 2.66 14.02
C GLY A 39 6.31 2.23 13.71
N THR A 40 6.47 0.98 13.34
CA THR A 40 7.75 0.43 12.91
C THR A 40 8.05 0.83 11.46
N GLN A 41 7.02 0.83 10.62
CA GLN A 41 7.15 1.17 9.22
C GLN A 41 5.79 1.51 8.63
N THR A 42 5.79 2.05 7.43
CA THR A 42 4.56 2.29 6.69
C THR A 42 4.01 0.99 6.14
N VAL A 43 2.72 0.75 6.34
CA VAL A 43 1.99 -0.36 5.73
C VAL A 43 1.14 0.24 4.63
N PHE A 44 1.69 0.30 3.42
CA PHE A 44 1.06 1.02 2.32
C PHE A 44 -0.12 0.26 1.74
N GLY A 45 0.07 -1.01 1.44
CA GLY A 45 -0.98 -1.81 0.83
C GLY A 45 -0.41 -3.02 0.11
N ALA A 46 -1.30 -3.83 -0.44
CA ALA A 46 -0.92 -4.99 -1.23
C ALA A 46 -1.99 -5.26 -2.28
N GLY A 47 -1.58 -5.81 -3.39
CA GLY A 47 -2.48 -6.19 -4.47
C GLY A 47 -2.21 -5.40 -5.73
N PRO A 48 -2.87 -5.79 -6.82
CA PRO A 48 -2.67 -5.16 -8.11
C PRO A 48 -3.35 -3.81 -8.22
N ALA A 49 -2.77 -2.95 -9.04
CA ALA A 49 -3.28 -1.58 -9.23
C ALA A 49 -4.66 -1.54 -9.86
N ASP A 50 -5.03 -2.57 -10.62
CA ASP A 50 -6.32 -2.66 -11.30
C ASP A 50 -7.37 -3.42 -10.51
N ALA A 51 -7.22 -3.46 -9.19
CA ALA A 51 -8.16 -4.19 -8.33
C ALA A 51 -9.60 -3.73 -8.55
N SER A 52 -10.50 -4.70 -8.74
CA SER A 52 -11.94 -4.39 -8.82
C SER A 52 -12.57 -4.20 -7.44
N VAL A 53 -11.90 -4.68 -6.40
CA VAL A 53 -12.33 -4.51 -5.02
C VAL A 53 -11.15 -4.00 -4.21
N MET A 54 -11.38 -2.98 -3.41
CA MET A 54 -10.39 -2.44 -2.48
C MET A 54 -10.91 -2.59 -1.06
N ILE A 55 -10.11 -3.21 -0.21
CA ILE A 55 -10.44 -3.34 1.21
C ILE A 55 -9.56 -2.36 1.96
N VAL A 56 -10.20 -1.47 2.71
CA VAL A 56 -9.49 -0.42 3.45
C VAL A 56 -9.67 -0.67 4.94
N GLY A 57 -8.55 -0.85 5.63
CA GLY A 57 -8.53 -0.97 7.08
C GLY A 57 -8.27 0.38 7.73
N GLU A 58 -8.57 0.48 9.01
CA GLU A 58 -8.40 1.74 9.75
C GLU A 58 -6.93 1.98 10.07
N GLN A 59 -6.27 1.00 10.65
CA GLN A 59 -4.84 1.09 10.95
C GLN A 59 -4.24 -0.31 10.99
N PRO A 60 -2.92 -0.43 10.78
CA PRO A 60 -2.26 -1.73 10.88
C PRO A 60 -2.31 -2.25 12.31
N GLY A 61 -2.49 -3.57 12.44
CA GLY A 61 -2.29 -4.25 13.70
C GLY A 61 -0.80 -4.41 14.00
N ASP A 62 -0.51 -5.01 15.13
CA ASP A 62 0.88 -5.21 15.57
C ASP A 62 1.69 -6.07 14.61
N VAL A 63 1.08 -7.15 14.10
CA VAL A 63 1.75 -8.03 13.15
C VAL A 63 1.97 -7.33 11.81
N GLU A 64 0.98 -6.61 11.33
CA GLU A 64 1.04 -5.87 10.08
C GLU A 64 2.11 -4.77 10.15
N ASP A 65 2.21 -4.08 11.29
CA ASP A 65 3.22 -3.04 11.49
C ASP A 65 4.63 -3.62 11.42
N ARG A 66 4.83 -4.82 11.95
CA ARG A 66 6.14 -5.45 11.92
C ARG A 66 6.48 -6.04 10.55
N GLN A 67 5.50 -6.62 9.87
CA GLN A 67 5.72 -7.26 8.57
C GLN A 67 5.70 -6.26 7.40
N GLY A 68 5.03 -5.13 7.56
CA GLY A 68 4.87 -4.16 6.49
C GLY A 68 3.80 -4.51 5.48
N LEU A 69 2.98 -5.52 5.76
CA LEU A 69 1.90 -6.00 4.90
C LEU A 69 0.56 -5.86 5.60
N PRO A 70 -0.49 -5.48 4.85
CA PRO A 70 -1.82 -5.34 5.42
C PRO A 70 -2.47 -6.66 5.85
#